data_36f7e47adc0b4bf35719ccfbaa61c1b1
#
_entry.id   36f7e47adc0b4bf35719ccfbaa61c1b1
#
_cell.length_a   1.000
_cell.length_b   1.000
_cell.length_c   1.000
_cell.angle_alpha   90.00
_cell.angle_beta   90.00
_cell.angle_gamma   90.00
#
_symmetry.space_group_name_H-M   'P 1'
#
loop_
_entity.id
_entity.type
_entity.pdbx_description
1 polymer ?
#
loop_
_entity_poly.entity_id
_entity_poly.type
_entity_poly.pdbx_seq_one_letter_code
_entity_poly.pdbx_strand_id
1 'polypeptide(L)'
;EIPLRLVGSEMCIRDSNVINAGRLMPDFYPVYEMNADGTYKLDSEGKRIYDFGSYRPSGATANWNLPATLPNDKSERMRDEFSGRTFLEVTFLEGLKFKTSFNFDLIDYNTLDYTNPKIGPAVNTGGGASREYTRTFSWTWNNIVTYDKTFGEHHFNILAGQEAYSYRYDVLQAARSNMAVPDMPELAVGSLVTAGTGYRIDYSLLGYLINAQYDYRSKYFFSASYRRDGSSRFAPGTRWGN
;
A
#
# COMPACT_ATOMS: atom_id res chain seq x y z
N GLU A 1 -21.12 2.51 -15.21
CA GLU A 1 -21.50 2.91 -13.83
C GLU A 1 -20.23 2.98 -12.98
N ILE A 2 -19.84 4.20 -12.61
CA ILE A 2 -18.72 4.46 -11.72
C ILE A 2 -19.24 4.29 -10.29
N PRO A 3 -18.72 3.36 -9.48
CA PRO A 3 -19.29 3.10 -8.18
C PRO A 3 -19.07 4.27 -7.22
N LEU A 4 -20.08 4.58 -6.44
CA LEU A 4 -20.18 5.60 -5.38
C LEU A 4 -19.09 5.56 -4.28
N ARG A 5 -18.00 4.82 -4.46
CA ARG A 5 -16.88 4.75 -3.50
C ARG A 5 -15.97 5.98 -3.48
N LEU A 6 -16.08 6.87 -4.48
CA LEU A 6 -15.24 8.08 -4.55
C LEU A 6 -15.68 9.18 -3.58
N VAL A 7 -16.95 9.21 -3.16
CA VAL A 7 -17.49 10.27 -2.31
C VAL A 7 -16.98 10.19 -0.87
N GLY A 8 -16.73 8.98 -0.33
CA GLY A 8 -16.20 8.79 1.01
C GLY A 8 -14.72 9.10 1.15
N SER A 9 -13.92 8.86 0.10
CA SER A 9 -12.49 9.16 0.11
C SER A 9 -12.18 10.64 -0.08
N GLU A 10 -13.01 11.38 -0.80
CA GLU A 10 -12.85 12.82 -0.96
C GLU A 10 -13.14 13.61 0.31
N MET A 11 -14.07 13.16 1.16
CA MET A 11 -14.31 13.80 2.46
C MET A 11 -13.12 13.63 3.41
N CYS A 12 -12.49 12.47 3.45
CA CYS A 12 -11.27 12.25 4.26
C CYS A 12 -10.04 13.02 3.75
N ILE A 13 -9.93 13.23 2.43
CA ILE A 13 -8.86 14.03 1.83
C ILE A 13 -9.05 15.53 2.12
N ARG A 14 -10.27 16.01 2.31
CA ARG A 14 -10.56 17.42 2.60
C ARG A 14 -10.07 17.86 3.98
N ASP A 15 -10.22 17.02 4.98
CA ASP A 15 -10.03 17.43 6.39
C ASP A 15 -8.57 17.35 6.85
N SER A 16 -7.69 16.61 6.14
CA SER A 16 -6.28 16.47 6.49
C SER A 16 -5.30 17.01 5.43
N ASN A 17 -5.79 17.59 4.34
CA ASN A 17 -4.94 18.08 3.27
C ASN A 17 -4.48 19.52 3.55
N VAL A 18 -3.20 19.69 3.87
CA VAL A 18 -2.53 20.98 4.15
C VAL A 18 -2.77 22.02 3.03
N ILE A 19 -2.78 21.57 1.77
CA ILE A 19 -3.01 22.45 0.60
C ILE A 19 -4.45 22.97 0.59
N ASN A 20 -5.43 22.11 0.85
CA ASN A 20 -6.83 22.51 0.91
C ASN A 20 -7.11 23.41 2.12
N ALA A 21 -6.53 23.10 3.27
CA ALA A 21 -6.63 23.95 4.46
C ALA A 21 -6.04 25.34 4.22
N GLY A 22 -4.87 25.44 3.57
CA GLY A 22 -4.27 26.73 3.20
C GLY A 22 -5.10 27.53 2.20
N ARG A 23 -5.88 26.87 1.33
CA ARG A 23 -6.80 27.56 0.38
C ARG A 23 -8.10 28.03 1.03
N LEU A 24 -8.55 27.34 2.06
CA LEU A 24 -9.83 27.66 2.75
C LEU A 24 -9.64 28.60 3.95
N MET A 25 -8.41 28.70 4.47
CA MET A 25 -8.09 29.56 5.60
C MET A 25 -7.76 30.97 5.08
N PRO A 26 -8.57 31.99 5.34
CA PRO A 26 -8.24 33.35 4.99
C PRO A 26 -7.00 33.86 5.74
N ASP A 27 -6.17 34.65 5.07
CA ASP A 27 -4.90 35.18 5.59
C ASP A 27 -5.04 36.07 6.84
N PHE A 28 -6.25 36.60 7.08
CA PHE A 28 -6.53 37.46 8.23
C PHE A 28 -6.79 36.70 9.54
N TYR A 29 -6.89 35.36 9.53
CA TYR A 29 -7.02 34.61 10.76
C TYR A 29 -5.65 34.41 11.42
N PRO A 30 -5.48 34.89 12.67
CA PRO A 30 -4.21 34.77 13.34
C PRO A 30 -3.88 33.34 13.76
N VAL A 31 -2.59 33.03 13.82
CA VAL A 31 -2.10 31.71 14.31
C VAL A 31 -2.23 31.64 15.84
N TYR A 32 -2.05 32.76 16.52
CA TYR A 32 -2.09 32.86 17.97
C TYR A 32 -3.14 33.86 18.44
N GLU A 33 -3.74 33.59 19.58
CA GLU A 33 -4.67 34.54 20.19
C GLU A 33 -3.95 35.84 20.57
N MET A 34 -4.66 36.95 20.37
CA MET A 34 -4.16 38.30 20.68
C MET A 34 -5.03 38.98 21.74
N ASN A 35 -4.42 39.79 22.57
CA ASN A 35 -5.08 40.75 23.45
C ASN A 35 -5.55 41.98 22.65
N ALA A 36 -6.40 42.78 23.23
CA ALA A 36 -6.91 44.02 22.60
C ALA A 36 -5.80 45.07 22.31
N ASP A 37 -4.69 44.99 23.02
CA ASP A 37 -3.51 45.83 22.81
C ASP A 37 -2.54 45.33 21.70
N GLY A 38 -2.87 44.23 21.03
CA GLY A 38 -2.05 43.64 20.00
C GLY A 38 -0.93 42.71 20.49
N THR A 39 -0.83 42.46 21.76
CA THR A 39 0.10 41.47 22.34
C THR A 39 -0.46 40.06 22.26
N TYR A 40 0.43 39.05 22.25
CA TYR A 40 -0.02 37.65 22.26
C TYR A 40 -0.51 37.23 23.63
N LYS A 41 -1.59 36.47 23.68
CA LYS A 41 -2.00 35.77 24.90
C LYS A 41 -1.03 34.64 25.21
N LEU A 42 -0.67 34.53 26.48
CA LEU A 42 0.22 33.50 27.01
C LEU A 42 -0.54 32.57 27.92
N ASP A 43 -0.17 31.30 27.94
CA ASP A 43 -0.62 30.33 28.94
C ASP A 43 0.12 30.47 30.26
N SER A 44 -0.17 29.58 31.23
CA SER A 44 0.47 29.60 32.56
C SER A 44 1.98 29.29 32.51
N GLU A 45 2.48 28.75 31.39
CA GLU A 45 3.89 28.43 31.16
C GLU A 45 4.61 29.52 30.33
N GLY A 46 3.90 30.59 29.98
CA GLY A 46 4.44 31.67 29.14
C GLY A 46 4.51 31.37 27.65
N LYS A 47 3.86 30.30 27.17
CA LYS A 47 3.77 29.96 25.75
C LYS A 47 2.57 30.67 25.12
N ARG A 48 2.68 31.00 23.83
CA ARG A 48 1.61 31.59 23.04
C ARG A 48 0.44 30.60 22.90
N ILE A 49 -0.77 31.06 23.13
CA ILE A 49 -1.98 30.27 22.95
C ILE A 49 -2.37 30.27 21.47
N TYR A 50 -2.58 29.12 20.89
CA TYR A 50 -3.05 29.00 19.49
C TYR A 50 -4.49 29.44 19.35
N ASP A 51 -4.80 30.17 18.28
CA ASP A 51 -6.16 30.60 17.97
C ASP A 51 -6.90 29.51 17.16
N PHE A 52 -7.88 28.88 17.77
CA PHE A 52 -8.79 27.94 17.10
C PHE A 52 -10.10 28.57 16.65
N GLY A 53 -10.23 29.89 16.81
CA GLY A 53 -11.29 30.69 16.24
C GLY A 53 -12.66 30.32 16.74
N SER A 54 -12.88 30.36 18.08
CA SER A 54 -14.20 30.22 18.67
C SER A 54 -15.22 31.26 18.18
N TYR A 55 -14.75 32.37 17.61
CA TYR A 55 -15.53 33.45 17.01
C TYR A 55 -15.65 33.33 15.48
N ARG A 56 -15.02 32.31 14.85
CA ARG A 56 -15.15 32.10 13.41
C ARG A 56 -16.51 31.51 13.06
N PRO A 57 -17.08 31.80 11.88
CA PRO A 57 -18.33 31.19 11.46
C PRO A 57 -18.23 29.67 11.55
N SER A 58 -19.27 29.03 12.05
CA SER A 58 -19.39 27.56 12.04
C SER A 58 -19.30 27.06 10.61
N GLY A 59 -18.41 26.15 10.34
CA GLY A 59 -18.20 25.60 9.01
C GLY A 59 -16.74 25.17 8.75
N ALA A 60 -16.26 25.37 7.54
CA ALA A 60 -15.00 24.82 7.03
C ALA A 60 -13.73 25.29 7.75
N THR A 61 -13.78 26.32 8.59
CA THR A 61 -12.60 26.91 9.26
C THR A 61 -12.65 26.83 10.80
N ALA A 62 -13.75 26.34 11.38
CA ALA A 62 -13.87 26.15 12.82
C ALA A 62 -12.85 25.10 13.30
N ASN A 63 -12.14 25.40 14.37
CA ASN A 63 -11.09 24.56 14.96
C ASN A 63 -9.86 24.27 14.08
N TRP A 64 -9.71 24.95 12.94
CA TRP A 64 -8.58 24.77 12.06
C TRP A 64 -7.46 25.75 12.39
N ASN A 65 -6.30 25.20 12.75
CA ASN A 65 -5.05 25.94 12.90
C ASN A 65 -3.89 24.98 12.56
N LEU A 66 -3.44 24.98 11.30
CA LEU A 66 -2.42 24.07 10.81
C LEU A 66 -1.10 24.16 11.61
N PRO A 67 -0.57 25.34 11.93
CA PRO A 67 0.62 25.47 12.79
C PRO A 67 0.48 24.79 14.15
N ALA A 68 -0.75 24.68 14.67
CA ALA A 68 -1.02 23.98 15.92
C ALA A 68 -1.24 22.48 15.74
N THR A 69 -1.98 22.06 14.71
CA THR A 69 -2.35 20.63 14.51
C THR A 69 -1.21 19.80 13.97
N LEU A 70 -0.43 20.32 12.99
CA LEU A 70 0.66 19.58 12.38
C LEU A 70 1.72 19.03 13.34
N PRO A 71 2.20 19.74 14.36
CA PRO A 71 3.15 19.19 15.31
C PRO A 71 2.54 18.23 16.33
N ASN A 72 1.21 18.27 16.54
CA ASN A 72 0.51 17.50 17.57
C ASN A 72 -0.24 16.27 17.02
N ASP A 73 -0.60 16.30 15.73
CA ASP A 73 -1.11 15.12 15.04
C ASP A 73 0.05 14.31 14.46
N LYS A 74 -0.14 13.00 14.33
CA LYS A 74 0.88 12.11 13.75
C LYS A 74 0.28 11.30 12.64
N SER A 75 1.00 11.19 11.53
CA SER A 75 0.71 10.26 10.46
C SER A 75 2.04 9.66 10.01
N GLU A 76 2.27 8.43 10.42
CA GLU A 76 3.52 7.72 10.20
C GLU A 76 3.25 6.46 9.39
N ARG A 77 4.06 6.20 8.38
CA ARG A 77 4.01 4.99 7.59
C ARG A 77 5.40 4.40 7.45
N MET A 78 5.59 3.26 8.10
CA MET A 78 6.80 2.46 7.97
C MET A 78 6.59 1.37 6.93
N ARG A 79 7.61 1.13 6.11
CA ARG A 79 7.64 0.06 5.13
C ARG A 79 8.91 -0.73 5.29
N ASP A 80 8.75 -2.02 5.55
CA ASP A 80 9.84 -2.98 5.54
C ASP A 80 9.68 -3.90 4.33
N GLU A 81 10.75 -4.06 3.56
CA GLU A 81 10.75 -4.89 2.36
C GLU A 81 11.94 -5.82 2.36
N PHE A 82 11.66 -7.10 2.13
CA PHE A 82 12.68 -8.12 1.95
C PHE A 82 12.39 -8.94 0.70
N SER A 83 13.30 -8.87 -0.28
CA SER A 83 13.20 -9.59 -1.54
C SER A 83 14.40 -10.52 -1.72
N GLY A 84 14.14 -11.72 -2.17
CA GLY A 84 15.18 -12.71 -2.45
C GLY A 84 14.99 -13.34 -3.83
N ARG A 85 16.10 -13.53 -4.54
CA ARG A 85 16.13 -14.19 -5.84
C ARG A 85 17.29 -15.16 -5.90
N THR A 86 16.99 -16.38 -6.31
CA THR A 86 18.01 -17.42 -6.49
C THR A 86 17.69 -18.25 -7.74
N PHE A 87 18.72 -18.82 -8.34
CA PHE A 87 18.54 -19.74 -9.45
C PHE A 87 19.64 -20.79 -9.45
N LEU A 88 19.34 -21.92 -10.06
CA LEU A 88 20.28 -22.98 -10.41
C LEU A 88 20.10 -23.29 -11.90
N GLU A 89 21.19 -23.31 -12.63
CA GLU A 89 21.22 -23.74 -14.03
C GLU A 89 22.17 -24.93 -14.18
N VAL A 90 21.69 -26.00 -14.81
CA VAL A 90 22.45 -27.22 -15.04
C VAL A 90 22.42 -27.52 -16.53
N THR A 91 23.58 -27.75 -17.13
CA THR A 91 23.73 -28.25 -18.49
C THR A 91 23.96 -29.75 -18.42
N PHE A 92 22.97 -30.54 -18.84
CA PHE A 92 23.06 -32.00 -18.81
C PHE A 92 23.83 -32.58 -20.01
N LEU A 93 23.58 -32.04 -21.17
CA LEU A 93 24.17 -32.41 -22.41
C LEU A 93 24.40 -31.17 -23.28
N GLU A 94 25.22 -31.31 -24.32
CA GLU A 94 25.36 -30.24 -25.31
C GLU A 94 24.00 -29.85 -25.90
N GLY A 95 23.61 -28.59 -25.70
CA GLY A 95 22.35 -28.06 -26.12
C GLY A 95 21.19 -28.24 -25.12
N LEU A 96 21.28 -29.10 -24.10
CA LEU A 96 20.21 -29.33 -23.13
C LEU A 96 20.51 -28.66 -21.77
N LYS A 97 19.73 -27.66 -21.41
CA LYS A 97 19.85 -26.92 -20.14
C LYS A 97 18.56 -26.99 -19.35
N PHE A 98 18.69 -27.08 -18.05
CA PHE A 98 17.60 -26.88 -17.10
C PHE A 98 17.93 -25.72 -16.18
N LYS A 99 16.98 -24.81 -16.03
CA LYS A 99 17.07 -23.68 -15.11
C LYS A 99 15.88 -23.70 -14.17
N THR A 100 16.14 -23.71 -12.88
CA THR A 100 15.13 -23.44 -11.87
C THR A 100 15.44 -22.13 -11.18
N SER A 101 14.44 -21.31 -10.94
CA SER A 101 14.58 -20.04 -10.23
C SER A 101 13.45 -19.85 -9.24
N PHE A 102 13.80 -19.37 -8.06
CA PHE A 102 12.86 -19.04 -7.00
C PHE A 102 13.06 -17.59 -6.59
N ASN A 103 11.96 -16.83 -6.62
CA ASN A 103 11.92 -15.43 -6.21
C ASN A 103 10.84 -15.29 -5.15
N PHE A 104 11.07 -14.44 -4.15
CA PHE A 104 10.06 -14.07 -3.17
C PHE A 104 10.20 -12.61 -2.79
N ASP A 105 9.05 -12.00 -2.44
CA ASP A 105 8.94 -10.63 -1.96
C ASP A 105 8.05 -10.63 -0.72
N LEU A 106 8.56 -10.04 0.36
CA LEU A 106 7.85 -9.76 1.60
C LEU A 106 7.83 -8.26 1.81
N ILE A 107 6.64 -7.69 1.93
CA ILE A 107 6.46 -6.27 2.17
C ILE A 107 5.49 -6.11 3.34
N ASP A 108 5.96 -5.44 4.39
CA ASP A 108 5.17 -5.08 5.55
C ASP A 108 5.00 -3.57 5.62
N TYR A 109 3.76 -3.10 5.82
CA TYR A 109 3.47 -1.72 6.17
C TYR A 109 2.89 -1.65 7.57
N ASN A 110 3.35 -0.67 8.32
CA ASN A 110 2.79 -0.29 9.62
C ASN A 110 2.45 1.21 9.54
N THR A 111 1.17 1.51 9.60
CA THR A 111 0.66 2.87 9.54
C THR A 111 0.09 3.26 10.89
N LEU A 112 0.46 4.43 11.38
CA LEU A 112 -0.10 5.07 12.55
C LEU A 112 -0.67 6.43 12.15
N ASP A 113 -1.96 6.63 12.38
CA ASP A 113 -2.59 7.95 12.33
C ASP A 113 -3.12 8.30 13.70
N TYR A 114 -2.77 9.50 14.17
CA TYR A 114 -3.18 10.03 15.46
C TYR A 114 -3.62 11.47 15.32
N THR A 115 -4.76 11.80 15.93
CA THR A 115 -5.31 13.14 16.02
C THR A 115 -5.44 13.55 17.47
N ASN A 116 -4.95 14.75 17.79
CA ASN A 116 -4.90 15.25 19.17
C ASN A 116 -6.30 15.53 19.73
N PRO A 117 -6.61 15.13 21.00
CA PRO A 117 -7.91 15.35 21.61
C PRO A 117 -8.17 16.78 22.05
N LYS A 118 -7.15 17.62 22.22
CA LYS A 118 -7.28 18.97 22.79
C LYS A 118 -7.30 20.09 21.78
N ILE A 119 -6.78 19.84 20.59
CA ILE A 119 -6.61 20.86 19.55
C ILE A 119 -7.05 20.34 18.18
N GLY A 120 -7.48 21.27 17.33
CA GLY A 120 -7.85 20.97 15.96
C GLY A 120 -9.26 20.38 15.79
N PRO A 121 -9.56 19.85 14.59
CA PRO A 121 -10.90 19.37 14.23
C PRO A 121 -11.38 18.18 15.06
N ALA A 122 -10.47 17.39 15.60
CA ALA A 122 -10.79 16.18 16.37
C ALA A 122 -11.18 16.43 17.84
N VAL A 123 -11.18 17.67 18.32
CA VAL A 123 -11.57 18.04 19.70
C VAL A 123 -12.97 17.51 20.04
N ASN A 124 -13.93 17.65 19.11
CA ASN A 124 -15.31 17.22 19.32
C ASN A 124 -15.47 15.70 19.46
N THR A 125 -14.53 14.92 18.93
CA THR A 125 -14.50 13.46 19.04
C THR A 125 -13.56 12.96 20.13
N GLY A 126 -12.91 13.88 20.84
CA GLY A 126 -11.90 13.56 21.86
C GLY A 126 -10.62 12.98 21.26
N GLY A 127 -10.29 13.33 20.01
CA GLY A 127 -9.14 12.79 19.30
C GLY A 127 -9.31 11.33 18.89
N GLY A 128 -8.28 10.76 18.26
CA GLY A 128 -8.31 9.38 17.83
C GLY A 128 -6.93 8.82 17.49
N ALA A 129 -6.82 7.51 17.52
CA ALA A 129 -5.67 6.77 17.02
C ALA A 129 -6.14 5.60 16.16
N SER A 130 -5.47 5.39 15.02
CA SER A 130 -5.64 4.19 14.20
C SER A 130 -4.29 3.56 13.91
N ARG A 131 -4.28 2.23 13.88
CA ARG A 131 -3.14 1.44 13.41
C ARG A 131 -3.60 0.48 12.34
N GLU A 132 -2.89 0.47 11.25
CA GLU A 132 -3.07 -0.51 10.18
C GLU A 132 -1.76 -1.24 9.94
N TYR A 133 -1.84 -2.55 9.95
CA TYR A 133 -0.77 -3.43 9.57
C TYR A 133 -1.17 -4.20 8.32
N THR A 134 -0.39 -4.08 7.26
CA THR A 134 -0.58 -4.87 6.04
C THR A 134 0.68 -5.66 5.74
N ARG A 135 0.50 -6.92 5.40
CA ARG A 135 1.59 -7.81 5.01
C ARG A 135 1.31 -8.44 3.67
N THR A 136 2.22 -8.23 2.74
CA THR A 136 2.19 -8.87 1.42
C THR A 136 3.34 -9.86 1.34
N PHE A 137 3.02 -11.12 1.04
CA PHE A 137 4.01 -12.14 0.73
C PHE A 137 3.69 -12.77 -0.62
N SER A 138 4.65 -12.73 -1.53
CA SER A 138 4.52 -13.39 -2.82
C SER A 138 5.77 -14.16 -3.16
N TRP A 139 5.59 -15.23 -3.93
CA TRP A 139 6.72 -15.97 -4.48
C TRP A 139 6.40 -16.49 -5.88
N THR A 140 7.45 -16.63 -6.68
CA THR A 140 7.43 -17.19 -8.01
C THR A 140 8.48 -18.27 -8.13
N TRP A 141 8.09 -19.44 -8.60
CA TRP A 141 8.99 -20.54 -8.90
C TRP A 141 8.87 -20.92 -10.36
N ASN A 142 9.98 -20.78 -11.09
CA ASN A 142 10.08 -21.09 -12.51
C ASN A 142 11.00 -22.27 -12.72
N ASN A 143 10.57 -23.20 -13.56
CA ASN A 143 11.35 -24.34 -14.05
C ASN A 143 11.33 -24.32 -15.57
N ILE A 144 12.50 -24.24 -16.19
CA ILE A 144 12.64 -24.09 -17.64
C ILE A 144 13.64 -25.14 -18.14
N VAL A 145 13.24 -25.89 -19.14
CA VAL A 145 14.11 -26.75 -19.92
C VAL A 145 14.29 -26.10 -21.29
N THR A 146 15.53 -25.98 -21.73
CA THR A 146 15.85 -25.46 -23.07
C THR A 146 16.70 -26.49 -23.80
N TYR A 147 16.30 -26.80 -25.03
CA TYR A 147 17.08 -27.61 -25.94
C TYR A 147 17.41 -26.79 -27.19
N ASP A 148 18.70 -26.59 -27.42
CA ASP A 148 19.26 -25.82 -28.53
C ASP A 148 20.30 -26.63 -29.23
N LYS A 149 20.03 -27.07 -30.44
CA LYS A 149 20.92 -27.97 -31.22
C LYS A 149 20.81 -27.75 -32.68
N THR A 150 21.97 -27.80 -33.36
CA THR A 150 22.08 -27.80 -34.82
C THR A 150 22.47 -29.19 -35.32
N PHE A 151 21.73 -29.68 -36.29
CA PHE A 151 21.97 -30.94 -36.99
C PHE A 151 22.16 -30.65 -38.49
N GLY A 152 23.39 -30.56 -38.94
CA GLY A 152 23.68 -30.18 -40.31
C GLY A 152 23.17 -28.75 -40.61
N GLU A 153 22.16 -28.66 -41.50
CA GLU A 153 21.55 -27.38 -41.89
C GLU A 153 20.26 -27.05 -41.13
N HIS A 154 19.89 -27.90 -40.15
CA HIS A 154 18.69 -27.77 -39.34
C HIS A 154 19.04 -27.31 -37.92
N HIS A 155 18.46 -26.22 -37.48
CA HIS A 155 18.63 -25.73 -36.15
C HIS A 155 17.29 -25.76 -35.40
N PHE A 156 17.29 -26.25 -34.15
CA PHE A 156 16.14 -26.35 -33.26
C PHE A 156 16.43 -25.63 -31.97
N ASN A 157 15.54 -24.73 -31.55
CA ASN A 157 15.51 -24.16 -30.23
C ASN A 157 14.13 -24.44 -29.63
N ILE A 158 14.09 -25.27 -28.58
CA ILE A 158 12.85 -25.66 -27.93
C ILE A 158 12.97 -25.30 -26.45
N LEU A 159 11.97 -24.58 -25.93
CA LEU A 159 11.84 -24.22 -24.54
C LEU A 159 10.53 -24.78 -24.00
N ALA A 160 10.59 -25.50 -22.87
CA ALA A 160 9.42 -25.88 -22.13
C ALA A 160 9.57 -25.36 -20.68
N GLY A 161 8.51 -24.79 -20.15
CA GLY A 161 8.56 -24.14 -18.83
C GLY A 161 7.30 -24.37 -18.02
N GLN A 162 7.50 -24.31 -16.71
CA GLN A 162 6.46 -24.27 -15.70
C GLN A 162 6.72 -23.08 -14.79
N GLU A 163 5.68 -22.28 -14.51
CA GLU A 163 5.69 -21.16 -13.60
C GLU A 163 4.62 -21.37 -12.53
N ALA A 164 5.02 -21.29 -11.27
CA ALA A 164 4.10 -21.28 -10.15
C ALA A 164 4.26 -19.96 -9.40
N TYR A 165 3.13 -19.30 -9.11
CA TYR A 165 3.07 -18.05 -8.37
C TYR A 165 2.07 -18.18 -7.23
N SER A 166 2.42 -17.61 -6.08
CA SER A 166 1.51 -17.49 -4.94
C SER A 166 1.58 -16.08 -4.37
N TYR A 167 0.43 -15.56 -4.03
CA TYR A 167 0.25 -14.25 -3.43
C TYR A 167 -0.62 -14.35 -2.18
N ARG A 168 -0.18 -13.68 -1.13
CA ARG A 168 -0.92 -13.51 0.12
C ARG A 168 -0.86 -12.07 0.55
N TYR A 169 -2.00 -11.53 0.92
CA TYR A 169 -2.15 -10.19 1.46
C TYR A 169 -3.00 -10.24 2.73
N ASP A 170 -2.41 -9.86 3.84
CA ASP A 170 -3.05 -9.78 5.15
C ASP A 170 -3.22 -8.33 5.55
N VAL A 171 -4.39 -7.99 6.10
CA VAL A 171 -4.70 -6.69 6.68
C VAL A 171 -5.22 -6.86 8.09
N LEU A 172 -4.72 -6.04 9.00
CA LEU A 172 -5.23 -5.87 10.35
C LEU A 172 -5.34 -4.38 10.64
N GLN A 173 -6.54 -3.91 10.99
CA GLN A 173 -6.79 -2.52 11.34
C GLN A 173 -7.52 -2.42 12.66
N ALA A 174 -7.09 -1.49 13.49
CA ALA A 174 -7.77 -1.12 14.71
C ALA A 174 -7.75 0.39 14.88
N ALA A 175 -8.86 0.96 15.36
CA ALA A 175 -8.95 2.39 15.67
C ALA A 175 -9.78 2.63 16.92
N ARG A 176 -9.38 3.65 17.68
CA ARG A 176 -10.10 4.13 18.85
C ARG A 176 -10.15 5.64 18.85
N SER A 177 -11.21 6.18 19.44
CA SER A 177 -11.38 7.61 19.71
C SER A 177 -11.58 7.87 21.20
N ASN A 178 -11.79 9.15 21.55
CA ASN A 178 -11.91 9.63 22.92
C ASN A 178 -10.67 9.26 23.74
N MET A 179 -9.55 9.88 23.35
CA MET A 179 -8.22 9.63 23.92
C MET A 179 -8.13 10.27 25.31
N ALA A 180 -7.93 9.46 26.33
CA ALA A 180 -7.86 9.93 27.74
C ALA A 180 -6.57 10.71 28.02
N VAL A 181 -5.50 10.41 27.30
CA VAL A 181 -4.18 11.04 27.47
C VAL A 181 -3.79 11.70 26.15
N PRO A 182 -3.67 13.04 26.09
CA PRO A 182 -3.14 13.73 24.93
C PRO A 182 -1.65 13.39 24.76
N ASP A 183 -1.17 13.54 23.52
CA ASP A 183 0.22 13.28 23.11
C ASP A 183 0.68 11.81 23.25
N MET A 184 -0.24 10.89 23.55
CA MET A 184 0.02 9.46 23.59
C MET A 184 -0.73 8.76 22.43
N PRO A 185 -0.06 8.46 21.30
CA PRO A 185 -0.68 7.89 20.10
C PRO A 185 -0.91 6.38 20.22
N GLU A 186 -1.38 5.91 21.37
CA GLU A 186 -1.60 4.49 21.63
C GLU A 186 -3.10 4.14 21.65
N LEU A 187 -3.48 3.06 20.99
CA LEU A 187 -4.87 2.59 20.99
C LEU A 187 -5.39 2.30 22.40
N ALA A 188 -4.50 1.90 23.32
CA ALA A 188 -4.88 1.52 24.68
C ALA A 188 -5.52 2.66 25.47
N VAL A 189 -5.20 3.93 25.15
CA VAL A 189 -5.74 5.11 25.87
C VAL A 189 -7.03 5.65 25.28
N GLY A 190 -7.48 5.15 24.13
CA GLY A 190 -8.78 5.47 23.55
C GLY A 190 -9.89 4.66 24.22
N SER A 191 -10.96 5.32 24.71
CA SER A 191 -12.05 4.66 25.41
C SER A 191 -13.11 4.06 24.48
N LEU A 192 -13.25 4.59 23.26
CA LEU A 192 -14.26 4.16 22.27
C LEU A 192 -13.61 3.44 21.09
N VAL A 193 -13.98 2.18 20.86
CA VAL A 193 -13.56 1.43 19.66
C VAL A 193 -14.33 1.95 18.47
N THR A 194 -13.63 2.42 17.45
CA THR A 194 -14.20 2.95 16.19
C THR A 194 -13.98 2.03 15.00
N ALA A 195 -12.92 1.22 15.02
CA ALA A 195 -12.70 0.18 14.04
C ALA A 195 -11.94 -1.01 14.66
N GLY A 196 -12.25 -2.20 14.16
CA GLY A 196 -11.53 -3.44 14.44
C GLY A 196 -11.87 -4.41 13.32
N THR A 197 -10.97 -4.57 12.35
CA THR A 197 -11.20 -5.41 11.17
C THR A 197 -9.90 -6.06 10.71
N GLY A 198 -10.04 -7.16 10.01
CA GLY A 198 -8.92 -7.84 9.39
C GLY A 198 -9.43 -8.81 8.33
N TYR A 199 -8.65 -8.99 7.28
CA TYR A 199 -8.95 -9.93 6.22
C TYR A 199 -7.69 -10.42 5.53
N ARG A 200 -7.84 -11.52 4.80
CA ARG A 200 -6.79 -12.10 3.98
C ARG A 200 -7.27 -12.30 2.55
N ILE A 201 -6.39 -12.05 1.61
CA ILE A 201 -6.56 -12.37 0.21
C ILE A 201 -5.44 -13.31 -0.21
N ASP A 202 -5.80 -14.51 -0.65
CA ASP A 202 -4.85 -15.48 -1.20
C ASP A 202 -5.23 -15.83 -2.63
N TYR A 203 -4.23 -15.99 -3.49
CA TYR A 203 -4.42 -16.64 -4.78
C TYR A 203 -3.12 -17.25 -5.31
N SER A 204 -3.27 -18.20 -6.20
CA SER A 204 -2.15 -18.88 -6.84
C SER A 204 -2.39 -19.00 -8.34
N LEU A 205 -1.30 -18.91 -9.09
CA LEU A 205 -1.28 -19.11 -10.53
C LEU A 205 -0.33 -20.26 -10.85
N LEU A 206 -0.66 -21.05 -11.87
CA LEU A 206 0.19 -22.11 -12.39
C LEU A 206 0.14 -22.05 -13.91
N GLY A 207 1.28 -21.85 -14.53
CA GLY A 207 1.42 -21.76 -15.99
C GLY A 207 2.34 -22.83 -16.54
N TYR A 208 1.99 -23.34 -17.71
CA TYR A 208 2.85 -24.17 -18.53
C TYR A 208 3.02 -23.51 -19.88
N LEU A 209 4.25 -23.49 -20.36
CA LEU A 209 4.57 -22.88 -21.65
C LEU A 209 5.50 -23.78 -22.45
N ILE A 210 5.33 -23.76 -23.75
CA ILE A 210 6.25 -24.35 -24.70
C ILE A 210 6.46 -23.36 -25.84
N ASN A 211 7.70 -23.20 -26.25
CA ASN A 211 8.09 -22.43 -27.43
C ASN A 211 9.04 -23.30 -28.27
N ALA A 212 8.77 -23.40 -29.54
CA ALA A 212 9.62 -24.11 -30.48
C ALA A 212 9.97 -23.19 -31.63
N GLN A 213 11.24 -23.12 -31.95
CA GLN A 213 11.79 -22.41 -33.09
C GLN A 213 12.61 -23.39 -33.91
N TYR A 214 12.45 -23.31 -35.20
CA TYR A 214 13.17 -24.13 -36.19
C TYR A 214 13.64 -23.24 -37.30
N ASP A 215 14.88 -23.41 -37.73
CA ASP A 215 15.39 -22.83 -38.97
C ASP A 215 16.09 -23.85 -39.84
N TYR A 216 16.00 -23.65 -41.16
CA TYR A 216 16.69 -24.40 -42.16
C TYR A 216 17.60 -23.49 -42.99
N ARG A 217 18.88 -23.77 -42.97
CA ARG A 217 19.93 -23.02 -43.69
C ARG A 217 19.94 -21.52 -43.36
N SER A 218 19.41 -21.09 -42.21
CA SER A 218 19.19 -19.67 -41.86
C SER A 218 18.39 -18.89 -42.92
N LYS A 219 17.56 -19.60 -43.71
CA LYS A 219 16.71 -19.01 -44.76
C LYS A 219 15.23 -19.15 -44.46
N TYR A 220 14.83 -20.29 -43.93
CA TYR A 220 13.42 -20.58 -43.61
C TYR A 220 13.28 -20.71 -42.11
N PHE A 221 12.42 -19.89 -41.54
CA PHE A 221 12.20 -19.83 -40.10
C PHE A 221 10.76 -20.20 -39.78
N PHE A 222 10.58 -21.04 -38.80
CA PHE A 222 9.28 -21.40 -38.25
C PHE A 222 9.31 -21.27 -36.75
N SER A 223 8.25 -20.68 -36.16
CA SER A 223 8.09 -20.60 -34.71
C SER A 223 6.66 -20.92 -34.28
N ALA A 224 6.53 -21.63 -33.18
CA ALA A 224 5.25 -21.93 -32.54
C ALA A 224 5.37 -21.77 -31.03
N SER A 225 4.35 -21.22 -30.40
CA SER A 225 4.27 -21.11 -28.96
C SER A 225 2.89 -21.51 -28.45
N TYR A 226 2.87 -22.13 -27.29
CA TYR A 226 1.65 -22.49 -26.60
C TYR A 226 1.82 -22.19 -25.11
N ARG A 227 0.79 -21.59 -24.47
CA ARG A 227 0.75 -21.36 -23.03
C ARG A 227 -0.61 -21.75 -22.48
N ARG A 228 -0.59 -22.40 -21.34
CA ARG A 228 -1.79 -22.77 -20.59
C ARG A 228 -1.64 -22.31 -19.16
N ASP A 229 -2.59 -21.47 -18.71
CA ASP A 229 -2.56 -20.86 -17.39
C ASP A 229 -3.77 -21.29 -16.55
N GLY A 230 -3.51 -21.55 -15.27
CA GLY A 230 -4.52 -21.85 -14.27
C GLY A 230 -4.49 -20.82 -13.15
N SER A 231 -5.67 -20.44 -12.65
CA SER A 231 -5.79 -19.51 -11.54
C SER A 231 -6.74 -20.04 -10.48
N SER A 232 -6.33 -19.93 -9.21
CA SER A 232 -7.18 -20.30 -8.06
C SER A 232 -8.36 -19.34 -7.86
N ARG A 233 -8.40 -18.19 -8.53
CA ARG A 233 -9.50 -17.22 -8.46
C ARG A 233 -10.76 -17.69 -9.19
N PHE A 234 -10.62 -18.65 -10.10
CA PHE A 234 -11.75 -19.22 -10.82
C PHE A 234 -12.28 -20.48 -10.15
N ALA A 235 -13.55 -20.76 -10.37
CA ALA A 235 -14.22 -21.96 -9.82
C ALA A 235 -13.56 -23.26 -10.35
N PRO A 236 -13.62 -24.36 -9.58
CA PRO A 236 -13.22 -25.68 -10.07
C PRO A 236 -13.88 -25.99 -11.41
N GLY A 237 -13.13 -26.42 -12.39
CA GLY A 237 -13.61 -26.68 -13.77
C GLY A 237 -13.40 -25.57 -14.77
N THR A 238 -13.23 -24.31 -14.31
CA THR A 238 -12.94 -23.14 -15.17
C THR A 238 -11.58 -22.51 -14.87
N ARG A 239 -10.76 -23.16 -14.06
CA ARG A 239 -9.47 -22.62 -13.58
C ARG A 239 -8.40 -22.49 -14.67
N TRP A 240 -8.55 -23.23 -15.76
CA TRP A 240 -7.55 -23.31 -16.82
C TRP A 240 -8.03 -22.63 -18.08
N GLY A 241 -7.15 -21.78 -18.66
CA GLY A 241 -7.30 -21.15 -19.97
C GLY A 241 -6.08 -21.42 -20.85
N ASN A 242 -6.26 -21.27 -22.14
CA ASN A 242 -5.20 -21.39 -23.16
C ASN A 242 -4.95 -20.02 -23.78
#